data_a58489ed72d10d9afc6cd122322b7131
#
_entry.id   a58489ed72d10d9afc6cd122322b7131
#
_cell.length_a   1.000
_cell.length_b   1.000
_cell.length_c   1.000
_cell.angle_alpha   90.00
_cell.angle_beta   90.00
_cell.angle_gamma   90.00
#
_symmetry.space_group_name_H-M   'P 1'
#
loop_
_entity.id
_entity.type
_entity.pdbx_description
1 polymer ?
#
loop_
_entity_poly.entity_id
_entity_poly.type
_entity_poly.pdbx_seq_one_letter_code
_entity_poly.pdbx_strand_id
1 'polypeptide(L)'
;MGLNWKKLAVCGLAAVLWAAAAGAAERTETMGAEDASTWLHGISFTYDDAEEAAVGGEVTGVLGLTLGKDPMPVRYYDVPLSVWREFQAAESKGSFYGKEIRQSYERTYGPGREEMFDSPFPTETQIDASAAFNEECEPVVLRAISQTKHSIYIAAYAFTRTRIAKELLDAHARGVRVELKMDATQAEHPGAKRILRMFREAGIPVTLIHTHGDYAAMHNKFMVFDMRGVVTGSYNFTTQAQVVNWENLIWIRSDTIAELYKQAFDAIVSDEP
;
A
#
# COMPACT_ATOMS: atom_id res chain seq x y z
N MET A 1 29.11 -35.97 6.20
CA MET A 1 28.28 -36.03 4.98
C MET A 1 27.99 -34.59 4.56
N GLY A 2 28.73 -34.09 3.56
CA GLY A 2 28.65 -32.68 3.13
C GLY A 2 27.56 -32.52 2.10
N LEU A 3 26.63 -31.62 2.34
CA LEU A 3 25.61 -31.20 1.37
C LEU A 3 26.24 -30.22 0.37
N ASN A 4 26.24 -30.61 -0.89
CA ASN A 4 26.88 -29.90 -1.98
C ASN A 4 25.93 -28.82 -2.56
N TRP A 5 26.17 -27.54 -2.22
CA TRP A 5 25.37 -26.36 -2.57
C TRP A 5 25.52 -25.86 -4.02
N LYS A 6 26.18 -26.63 -4.92
CA LYS A 6 26.48 -26.19 -6.30
C LYS A 6 25.45 -26.59 -7.37
N LYS A 7 24.23 -27.01 -7.03
CA LYS A 7 23.20 -27.41 -8.02
C LYS A 7 21.88 -26.64 -8.00
N LEU A 8 21.84 -25.43 -7.42
CA LEU A 8 20.60 -24.60 -7.37
C LEU A 8 20.72 -23.23 -8.08
N ALA A 9 21.62 -23.09 -9.02
CA ALA A 9 21.84 -21.80 -9.69
C ALA A 9 21.76 -21.87 -11.23
N VAL A 10 20.81 -22.62 -11.79
CA VAL A 10 20.60 -22.63 -13.28
C VAL A 10 19.11 -22.83 -13.63
N CYS A 11 18.16 -22.24 -12.94
CA CYS A 11 16.76 -22.23 -13.39
C CYS A 11 16.06 -20.88 -13.31
N GLY A 12 16.81 -19.77 -13.15
CA GLY A 12 16.23 -18.43 -12.98
C GLY A 12 16.50 -17.43 -14.09
N LEU A 13 17.14 -17.81 -15.21
CA LEU A 13 17.56 -16.84 -16.25
C LEU A 13 17.13 -17.17 -17.67
N ALA A 14 16.24 -18.12 -17.88
CA ALA A 14 15.76 -18.50 -19.23
C ALA A 14 14.34 -18.00 -19.57
N ALA A 15 13.63 -17.34 -18.67
CA ALA A 15 12.25 -16.90 -18.91
C ALA A 15 12.11 -15.42 -19.31
N VAL A 16 13.16 -14.63 -19.32
CA VAL A 16 13.09 -13.17 -19.60
C VAL A 16 13.58 -12.80 -21.01
N LEU A 17 14.08 -13.74 -21.80
CA LEU A 17 14.66 -13.44 -23.13
C LEU A 17 13.85 -14.00 -24.32
N TRP A 18 12.62 -14.44 -24.13
CA TRP A 18 11.81 -15.00 -25.23
C TRP A 18 10.55 -14.21 -25.60
N ALA A 19 10.26 -13.11 -24.92
CA ALA A 19 9.10 -12.24 -25.22
C ALA A 19 9.35 -11.18 -26.33
N ALA A 20 10.53 -11.16 -26.95
CA ALA A 20 10.91 -10.11 -27.92
C ALA A 20 10.91 -10.56 -29.38
N ALA A 21 10.43 -11.74 -29.74
CA ALA A 21 10.57 -12.29 -31.12
C ALA A 21 9.32 -12.85 -31.79
N ALA A 22 8.15 -12.82 -31.17
CA ALA A 22 6.88 -13.09 -31.85
C ALA A 22 5.96 -11.89 -31.55
N GLY A 23 5.47 -11.22 -32.58
CA GLY A 23 4.54 -10.09 -32.44
C GLY A 23 3.20 -10.55 -31.88
N ALA A 24 3.19 -10.84 -30.58
CA ALA A 24 1.99 -11.06 -29.80
C ALA A 24 1.19 -9.75 -29.78
N ALA A 25 -0.03 -9.78 -30.27
CA ALA A 25 -0.92 -8.63 -30.24
C ALA A 25 -1.82 -8.73 -29.01
N GLU A 26 -1.64 -7.81 -28.08
CA GLU A 26 -2.56 -7.62 -26.98
C GLU A 26 -3.96 -7.30 -27.54
N ARG A 27 -4.95 -8.09 -27.15
CA ARG A 27 -6.35 -7.86 -27.50
C ARG A 27 -7.13 -7.33 -26.31
N THR A 28 -7.89 -6.28 -26.54
CA THR A 28 -8.87 -5.78 -25.58
C THR A 28 -10.28 -5.91 -26.16
N GLU A 29 -11.13 -6.61 -25.46
CA GLU A 29 -12.57 -6.71 -25.74
C GLU A 29 -13.32 -5.87 -24.71
N THR A 30 -14.38 -5.17 -25.14
CA THR A 30 -15.24 -4.34 -24.28
C THR A 30 -16.67 -4.79 -24.40
N MET A 31 -17.42 -4.69 -23.30
CA MET A 31 -18.88 -4.87 -23.32
C MET A 31 -19.56 -3.52 -23.52
N GLY A 32 -20.65 -3.52 -24.29
CA GLY A 32 -21.44 -2.30 -24.59
C GLY A 32 -22.16 -1.74 -23.34
N ALA A 33 -22.68 -0.52 -23.49
CA ALA A 33 -23.44 0.11 -22.40
C ALA A 33 -24.76 -0.63 -22.10
N GLU A 34 -25.30 -1.38 -23.06
CA GLU A 34 -26.46 -2.24 -22.90
C GLU A 34 -26.23 -3.45 -21.99
N ASP A 35 -24.98 -3.88 -21.87
CA ASP A 35 -24.58 -4.97 -20.96
C ASP A 35 -24.33 -4.49 -19.54
N ALA A 36 -24.22 -3.17 -19.35
CA ALA A 36 -23.95 -2.55 -18.07
C ALA A 36 -25.18 -2.60 -17.16
N SER A 37 -24.96 -2.87 -15.88
CA SER A 37 -25.99 -2.67 -14.84
C SER A 37 -25.85 -1.27 -14.24
N THR A 38 -26.81 -0.85 -13.41
CA THR A 38 -26.78 0.46 -12.73
C THR A 38 -25.55 0.70 -11.86
N TRP A 39 -24.80 -0.36 -11.52
CA TRP A 39 -23.63 -0.30 -10.65
C TRP A 39 -22.39 -0.99 -11.22
N LEU A 40 -22.50 -1.70 -12.36
CA LEU A 40 -21.39 -2.36 -13.04
C LEU A 40 -21.32 -1.87 -14.48
N HIS A 41 -20.27 -1.16 -14.84
CA HIS A 41 -20.06 -0.56 -16.15
C HIS A 41 -18.58 -0.46 -16.49
N GLY A 42 -18.23 0.02 -17.67
CA GLY A 42 -16.85 0.14 -18.12
C GLY A 42 -16.13 -1.20 -18.13
N ILE A 43 -16.78 -2.25 -18.67
CA ILE A 43 -16.29 -3.63 -18.64
C ILE A 43 -15.36 -3.87 -19.82
N SER A 44 -14.13 -4.30 -19.54
CA SER A 44 -13.12 -4.63 -20.55
C SER A 44 -12.36 -5.90 -20.15
N PHE A 45 -11.87 -6.64 -21.15
CA PHE A 45 -11.00 -7.79 -20.93
C PHE A 45 -9.82 -7.73 -21.90
N THR A 46 -8.61 -7.75 -21.36
CA THR A 46 -7.35 -7.68 -22.14
C THR A 46 -6.56 -8.96 -21.97
N TYR A 47 -6.15 -9.57 -23.06
CA TYR A 47 -5.40 -10.83 -23.09
C TYR A 47 -4.44 -10.87 -24.28
N ASP A 48 -3.47 -11.80 -24.26
CA ASP A 48 -2.50 -12.00 -25.33
C ASP A 48 -3.00 -13.05 -26.33
N ASP A 49 -3.13 -12.66 -27.59
CA ASP A 49 -3.52 -13.54 -28.73
C ASP A 49 -2.57 -14.71 -28.94
N ALA A 50 -1.28 -14.56 -28.64
CA ALA A 50 -0.30 -15.61 -28.89
C ALA A 50 -0.46 -16.78 -27.91
N GLU A 51 -1.00 -16.54 -26.71
CA GLU A 51 -1.31 -17.61 -25.76
C GLU A 51 -2.52 -18.44 -26.20
N GLU A 52 -3.48 -17.86 -26.94
CA GLU A 52 -4.63 -18.58 -27.50
C GLU A 52 -4.17 -19.64 -28.54
N ALA A 53 -3.05 -19.40 -29.23
CA ALA A 53 -2.49 -20.28 -30.22
C ALA A 53 -1.56 -21.38 -29.63
N ALA A 54 -1.17 -21.29 -28.39
CA ALA A 54 -0.31 -22.27 -27.73
C ALA A 54 -1.12 -23.49 -27.29
N VAL A 55 -0.79 -24.64 -27.86
CA VAL A 55 -1.50 -25.91 -27.66
C VAL A 55 -1.50 -26.30 -26.17
N GLY A 56 -2.64 -26.18 -25.49
CA GLY A 56 -2.96 -26.86 -24.24
C GLY A 56 -2.95 -26.02 -22.96
N GLY A 57 -2.77 -24.72 -23.04
CA GLY A 57 -2.91 -23.79 -21.88
C GLY A 57 -4.23 -23.03 -21.89
N GLU A 58 -4.82 -22.79 -20.76
CA GLU A 58 -5.95 -21.87 -20.63
C GLU A 58 -5.40 -20.44 -20.71
N VAL A 59 -5.90 -19.65 -21.68
CA VAL A 59 -5.54 -18.24 -21.83
C VAL A 59 -6.12 -17.45 -20.66
N THR A 60 -5.32 -16.65 -20.01
CA THR A 60 -5.75 -15.73 -18.94
C THR A 60 -5.56 -14.28 -19.37
N GLY A 61 -6.27 -13.38 -18.70
CA GLY A 61 -6.21 -11.96 -19.01
C GLY A 61 -6.58 -11.08 -17.83
N VAL A 62 -6.66 -9.78 -18.09
CA VAL A 62 -7.03 -8.75 -17.11
C VAL A 62 -8.46 -8.27 -17.37
N LEU A 63 -9.35 -8.51 -16.42
CA LEU A 63 -10.72 -8.00 -16.44
C LEU A 63 -10.80 -6.65 -15.74
N GLY A 64 -11.09 -5.60 -16.48
CA GLY A 64 -11.31 -4.25 -15.97
C GLY A 64 -12.80 -3.95 -15.77
N LEU A 65 -13.16 -3.41 -14.62
CA LEU A 65 -14.54 -3.05 -14.26
C LEU A 65 -14.60 -1.69 -13.58
N THR A 66 -15.64 -0.89 -13.87
CA THR A 66 -15.98 0.30 -13.09
C THR A 66 -17.23 0.00 -12.24
N LEU A 67 -17.18 0.25 -10.95
CA LEU A 67 -18.21 -0.12 -9.99
C LEU A 67 -18.91 1.12 -9.41
N GLY A 68 -20.23 1.14 -9.47
CA GLY A 68 -21.04 2.21 -8.88
C GLY A 68 -20.73 3.59 -9.45
N LYS A 69 -20.52 4.56 -8.57
CA LYS A 69 -20.16 5.94 -8.92
C LYS A 69 -18.66 6.21 -8.82
N ASP A 70 -17.89 5.20 -8.43
CA ASP A 70 -16.44 5.33 -8.29
C ASP A 70 -15.81 5.39 -9.71
N PRO A 71 -15.09 6.46 -10.06
CA PRO A 71 -14.41 6.55 -11.35
C PRO A 71 -13.19 5.62 -11.44
N MET A 72 -12.73 5.05 -10.32
CA MET A 72 -11.55 4.18 -10.29
C MET A 72 -11.88 2.78 -10.79
N PRO A 73 -11.24 2.30 -11.86
CA PRO A 73 -11.45 0.95 -12.33
C PRO A 73 -10.89 -0.07 -11.32
N VAL A 74 -11.60 -1.19 -11.19
CA VAL A 74 -11.10 -2.40 -10.51
C VAL A 74 -10.59 -3.34 -11.57
N ARG A 75 -9.37 -3.86 -11.43
CA ARG A 75 -8.78 -4.85 -12.34
C ARG A 75 -8.60 -6.18 -11.64
N TYR A 76 -9.05 -7.25 -12.27
CA TYR A 76 -8.87 -8.63 -11.86
C TYR A 76 -7.85 -9.30 -12.76
N TYR A 77 -6.85 -9.94 -12.20
CA TYR A 77 -5.74 -10.57 -12.92
C TYR A 77 -5.93 -12.07 -13.02
N ASP A 78 -5.27 -12.66 -14.01
CA ASP A 78 -5.26 -14.09 -14.26
C ASP A 78 -6.68 -14.69 -14.43
N VAL A 79 -7.60 -13.87 -14.96
CA VAL A 79 -8.98 -14.32 -15.24
C VAL A 79 -8.96 -15.17 -16.52
N PRO A 80 -9.43 -16.44 -16.48
CA PRO A 80 -9.50 -17.28 -17.66
C PRO A 80 -10.39 -16.69 -18.76
N LEU A 81 -9.99 -16.85 -20.01
CA LEU A 81 -10.80 -16.45 -21.18
C LEU A 81 -12.17 -17.15 -21.18
N SER A 82 -12.23 -18.40 -20.71
CA SER A 82 -13.48 -19.13 -20.51
C SER A 82 -14.45 -18.39 -19.56
N VAL A 83 -13.95 -17.91 -18.43
CA VAL A 83 -14.73 -17.13 -17.46
C VAL A 83 -15.20 -15.79 -18.06
N TRP A 84 -14.35 -15.14 -18.86
CA TRP A 84 -14.75 -13.94 -19.62
C TRP A 84 -15.91 -14.25 -20.58
N ARG A 85 -15.85 -15.35 -21.33
CA ARG A 85 -16.93 -15.77 -22.25
C ARG A 85 -18.22 -16.09 -21.51
N GLU A 86 -18.14 -16.77 -20.37
CA GLU A 86 -19.30 -17.03 -19.50
C GLU A 86 -19.87 -15.72 -18.93
N PHE A 87 -19.01 -14.77 -18.53
CA PHE A 87 -19.44 -13.46 -18.07
C PHE A 87 -20.18 -12.69 -19.17
N GLN A 88 -19.67 -12.70 -20.41
CA GLN A 88 -20.35 -12.12 -21.57
C GLN A 88 -21.73 -12.76 -21.82
N ALA A 89 -21.86 -14.06 -21.64
CA ALA A 89 -23.10 -14.80 -21.86
C ALA A 89 -24.09 -14.72 -20.70
N ALA A 90 -23.63 -14.33 -19.50
CA ALA A 90 -24.46 -14.34 -18.29
C ALA A 90 -25.69 -13.41 -18.41
N GLU A 91 -26.86 -13.90 -18.06
CA GLU A 91 -28.13 -13.17 -18.07
C GLU A 91 -28.10 -12.00 -17.08
N SER A 92 -27.44 -12.16 -15.93
CA SER A 92 -27.18 -11.13 -14.94
C SER A 92 -25.69 -10.97 -14.69
N LYS A 93 -25.09 -9.96 -15.28
CA LYS A 93 -23.66 -9.62 -15.11
C LYS A 93 -23.31 -9.37 -13.64
N GLY A 94 -24.17 -8.66 -12.91
CA GLY A 94 -23.97 -8.37 -11.49
C GLY A 94 -23.99 -9.62 -10.61
N SER A 95 -24.87 -10.57 -10.87
CA SER A 95 -24.94 -11.83 -10.15
C SER A 95 -23.71 -12.70 -10.44
N PHE A 96 -23.31 -12.81 -11.72
CA PHE A 96 -22.12 -13.54 -12.13
C PHE A 96 -20.86 -12.97 -11.50
N TYR A 97 -20.67 -11.65 -11.60
CA TYR A 97 -19.55 -10.96 -10.94
C TYR A 97 -19.47 -11.29 -9.45
N GLY A 98 -20.59 -11.20 -8.73
CA GLY A 98 -20.64 -11.44 -7.29
C GLY A 98 -20.26 -12.85 -6.88
N LYS A 99 -20.58 -13.86 -7.72
CA LYS A 99 -20.37 -15.27 -7.43
C LYS A 99 -19.04 -15.79 -7.94
N GLU A 100 -18.68 -15.45 -9.18
CA GLU A 100 -17.58 -16.10 -9.91
C GLU A 100 -16.30 -15.25 -9.97
N ILE A 101 -16.40 -13.91 -9.86
CA ILE A 101 -15.24 -13.02 -10.08
C ILE A 101 -14.75 -12.40 -8.80
N ARG A 102 -15.64 -11.77 -8.02
CA ARG A 102 -15.29 -10.83 -6.95
C ARG A 102 -14.32 -11.37 -5.90
N GLN A 103 -14.38 -12.65 -5.57
CA GLN A 103 -13.54 -13.29 -4.54
C GLN A 103 -12.62 -14.38 -5.11
N SER A 104 -12.70 -14.65 -6.40
CA SER A 104 -11.99 -15.74 -7.04
C SER A 104 -10.64 -15.33 -7.63
N TYR A 105 -10.45 -14.02 -7.91
CA TYR A 105 -9.26 -13.52 -8.57
C TYR A 105 -8.62 -12.38 -7.79
N GLU A 106 -7.29 -12.26 -7.91
CA GLU A 106 -6.55 -11.14 -7.35
C GLU A 106 -6.99 -9.84 -8.03
N ARG A 107 -7.12 -8.75 -7.25
CA ARG A 107 -7.61 -7.48 -7.77
C ARG A 107 -6.81 -6.29 -7.26
N THR A 108 -6.77 -5.24 -8.08
CA THR A 108 -6.25 -3.91 -7.70
C THR A 108 -7.28 -2.84 -8.04
N TYR A 109 -7.17 -1.70 -7.38
CA TYR A 109 -7.93 -0.49 -7.67
C TYR A 109 -7.00 0.55 -8.28
N GLY A 110 -7.48 1.29 -9.30
CA GLY A 110 -6.71 2.34 -9.96
C GLY A 110 -5.77 1.81 -11.05
N PRO A 111 -4.52 2.31 -11.14
CA PRO A 111 -3.57 1.92 -12.16
C PRO A 111 -3.30 0.42 -12.14
N GLY A 112 -3.07 -0.17 -13.31
CA GLY A 112 -2.77 -1.59 -13.45
C GLY A 112 -1.49 -2.00 -12.73
N ARG A 113 -1.34 -3.32 -12.52
CA ARG A 113 -0.15 -3.89 -11.89
C ARG A 113 1.14 -3.47 -12.64
N GLU A 114 1.09 -3.43 -13.97
CA GLU A 114 2.21 -3.03 -14.82
C GLU A 114 2.54 -1.55 -14.65
N GLU A 115 1.52 -0.65 -14.61
CA GLU A 115 1.71 0.77 -14.36
C GLU A 115 2.27 1.06 -12.95
N MET A 116 1.96 0.20 -11.96
CA MET A 116 2.55 0.29 -10.62
C MET A 116 4.03 -0.09 -10.61
N PHE A 117 4.46 -1.00 -11.49
CA PHE A 117 5.86 -1.44 -11.57
C PHE A 117 6.66 -0.65 -12.60
N ASP A 118 6.01 -0.05 -13.62
CA ASP A 118 6.61 0.89 -14.56
C ASP A 118 6.72 2.32 -14.00
N SER A 119 6.11 2.59 -12.85
CA SER A 119 6.46 3.80 -12.09
C SER A 119 7.97 3.78 -11.86
N PRO A 120 8.70 4.81 -12.26
CA PRO A 120 10.12 4.85 -12.05
C PRO A 120 10.37 4.83 -10.55
N PHE A 121 10.56 3.62 -10.00
CA PHE A 121 11.18 3.52 -8.70
C PHE A 121 12.49 4.29 -8.78
N PRO A 122 12.76 5.19 -7.83
CA PRO A 122 14.02 5.90 -7.84
C PRO A 122 15.14 4.87 -7.96
N THR A 123 15.95 5.01 -9.01
CA THR A 123 17.10 4.17 -9.27
C THR A 123 18.22 4.54 -8.28
N GLU A 124 17.92 4.49 -6.99
CA GLU A 124 18.96 4.51 -5.98
C GLU A 124 19.71 3.18 -6.05
N THR A 125 20.99 3.25 -6.33
CA THR A 125 21.85 2.08 -6.44
C THR A 125 22.15 1.44 -5.08
N GLN A 126 21.78 2.07 -3.97
CA GLN A 126 22.00 1.57 -2.61
C GLN A 126 20.90 2.08 -1.66
N ILE A 127 20.00 1.20 -1.28
CA ILE A 127 19.02 1.45 -0.20
C ILE A 127 19.48 0.64 1.01
N ASP A 128 19.71 1.33 2.12
CA ASP A 128 19.96 0.68 3.41
C ASP A 128 18.64 0.48 4.13
N ALA A 129 18.23 -0.77 4.30
CA ALA A 129 16.96 -1.12 4.92
C ALA A 129 17.11 -2.28 5.90
N SER A 130 16.33 -2.23 6.98
CA SER A 130 16.22 -3.32 7.97
C SER A 130 14.78 -3.50 8.42
N ALA A 131 14.42 -4.73 8.75
CA ALA A 131 13.10 -5.07 9.28
C ALA A 131 13.20 -5.36 10.79
N ALA A 132 12.12 -5.01 11.49
CA ALA A 132 11.90 -5.35 12.90
C ALA A 132 10.51 -5.95 13.05
N PHE A 133 10.35 -6.84 14.00
CA PHE A 133 9.09 -7.54 14.25
C PHE A 133 8.74 -7.49 15.74
N ASN A 134 7.45 -7.35 16.02
CA ASN A 134 6.89 -7.44 17.37
C ASN A 134 7.59 -6.49 18.37
N GLU A 135 8.18 -7.03 19.44
CA GLU A 135 8.87 -6.26 20.49
C GLU A 135 10.06 -5.44 19.99
N GLU A 136 10.63 -5.77 18.84
CA GLU A 136 11.77 -5.05 18.27
C GLU A 136 11.35 -3.74 17.56
N CYS A 137 10.06 -3.57 17.23
CA CYS A 137 9.57 -2.38 16.52
C CYS A 137 9.79 -1.09 17.32
N GLU A 138 9.43 -1.05 18.60
CA GLU A 138 9.61 0.15 19.44
C GLU A 138 11.09 0.56 19.59
N PRO A 139 12.03 -0.35 19.89
CA PRO A 139 13.46 -0.01 19.93
C PRO A 139 13.98 0.66 18.66
N VAL A 140 13.53 0.22 17.48
CA VAL A 140 13.91 0.84 16.19
C VAL A 140 13.36 2.26 16.10
N VAL A 141 12.08 2.47 16.42
CA VAL A 141 11.46 3.81 16.43
C VAL A 141 12.17 4.75 17.40
N LEU A 142 12.43 4.31 18.63
CA LEU A 142 13.10 5.12 19.65
C LEU A 142 14.52 5.50 19.23
N ARG A 143 15.28 4.56 18.64
CA ARG A 143 16.61 4.84 18.10
C ARG A 143 16.57 5.87 16.98
N ALA A 144 15.62 5.74 16.05
CA ALA A 144 15.47 6.71 14.97
C ALA A 144 15.17 8.11 15.50
N ILE A 145 14.27 8.26 16.49
CA ILE A 145 13.94 9.53 17.12
C ILE A 145 15.17 10.13 17.85
N SER A 146 15.90 9.32 18.61
CA SER A 146 17.06 9.78 19.40
C SER A 146 18.20 10.29 18.51
N GLN A 147 18.36 9.73 17.31
CA GLN A 147 19.42 10.09 16.36
C GLN A 147 19.05 11.29 15.46
N THR A 148 17.78 11.67 15.39
CA THR A 148 17.28 12.76 14.54
C THR A 148 17.76 14.11 15.06
N LYS A 149 18.14 15.01 14.10
CA LYS A 149 18.72 16.32 14.39
C LYS A 149 17.88 17.50 13.93
N HIS A 150 17.03 17.30 12.90
CA HIS A 150 16.36 18.43 12.24
C HIS A 150 14.84 18.30 12.22
N SER A 151 14.28 17.17 11.78
CA SER A 151 12.84 17.05 11.62
C SER A 151 12.30 15.62 11.74
N ILE A 152 11.09 15.51 12.31
CA ILE A 152 10.29 14.27 12.37
C ILE A 152 8.86 14.60 11.94
N TYR A 153 8.39 13.95 10.87
CA TYR A 153 7.00 14.06 10.41
C TYR A 153 6.29 12.72 10.65
N ILE A 154 5.16 12.75 11.34
CA ILE A 154 4.48 11.56 11.85
C ILE A 154 3.08 11.49 11.26
N ALA A 155 2.77 10.41 10.53
CA ALA A 155 1.41 10.04 10.16
C ALA A 155 1.00 8.80 10.97
N ALA A 156 0.02 8.96 11.86
CA ALA A 156 -0.36 7.92 12.81
C ALA A 156 -1.87 7.64 12.77
N TYR A 157 -2.26 6.41 12.38
CA TYR A 157 -3.62 5.96 12.63
C TYR A 157 -3.94 6.00 14.12
N ALA A 158 -3.20 5.29 14.96
CA ALA A 158 -3.38 5.28 16.40
C ALA A 158 -2.05 5.57 17.12
N PHE A 159 -2.10 6.45 18.12
CA PHE A 159 -0.94 6.83 18.91
C PHE A 159 -1.29 6.95 20.40
N THR A 160 -0.94 5.91 21.16
CA THR A 160 -1.19 5.85 22.62
C THR A 160 0.06 5.50 23.44
N ARG A 161 1.21 5.22 22.76
CA ARG A 161 2.45 4.76 23.40
C ARG A 161 3.22 5.92 24.01
N THR A 162 3.12 6.07 25.32
CA THR A 162 3.73 7.19 26.07
C THR A 162 5.26 7.23 25.96
N ARG A 163 5.93 6.07 25.80
CA ARG A 163 7.39 6.02 25.69
C ARG A 163 7.87 6.68 24.40
N ILE A 164 7.20 6.40 23.27
CA ILE A 164 7.48 7.06 21.98
C ILE A 164 7.16 8.55 22.07
N ALA A 165 6.04 8.93 22.71
CA ALA A 165 5.67 10.34 22.87
C ALA A 165 6.69 11.12 23.69
N LYS A 166 7.24 10.56 24.76
CA LYS A 166 8.29 11.22 25.57
C LYS A 166 9.56 11.43 24.76
N GLU A 167 10.00 10.41 23.99
CA GLU A 167 11.20 10.55 23.15
C GLU A 167 11.03 11.64 22.08
N LEU A 168 9.82 11.80 21.52
CA LEU A 168 9.50 12.88 20.58
C LEU A 168 9.50 14.26 21.27
N LEU A 169 9.01 14.36 22.51
CA LEU A 169 9.10 15.59 23.31
C LEU A 169 10.55 15.95 23.61
N ASP A 170 11.38 14.97 23.97
CA ASP A 170 12.80 15.16 24.20
C ASP A 170 13.52 15.58 22.91
N ALA A 171 13.16 15.00 21.76
CA ALA A 171 13.66 15.45 20.46
C ALA A 171 13.26 16.92 20.18
N HIS A 172 12.00 17.27 20.42
CA HIS A 172 11.53 18.64 20.26
C HIS A 172 12.27 19.62 21.18
N ALA A 173 12.51 19.25 22.43
CA ALA A 173 13.29 20.04 23.38
C ALA A 173 14.77 20.22 22.94
N ARG A 174 15.32 19.28 22.15
CA ARG A 174 16.64 19.42 21.50
C ARG A 174 16.61 20.35 20.28
N GLY A 175 15.46 20.89 19.88
CA GLY A 175 15.30 21.77 18.71
C GLY A 175 14.88 21.03 17.43
N VAL A 176 14.56 19.75 17.50
CA VAL A 176 14.03 18.99 16.35
C VAL A 176 12.60 19.45 16.04
N ARG A 177 12.31 19.76 14.79
CA ARG A 177 10.93 20.04 14.34
C ARG A 177 10.15 18.72 14.35
N VAL A 178 9.12 18.64 15.19
CA VAL A 178 8.21 17.50 15.27
C VAL A 178 6.82 17.95 14.81
N GLU A 179 6.17 17.16 13.96
CA GLU A 179 4.81 17.44 13.46
C GLU A 179 4.01 16.14 13.36
N LEU A 180 2.77 16.14 13.86
CA LEU A 180 1.88 14.98 13.88
C LEU A 180 0.61 15.23 13.07
N LYS A 181 0.30 14.31 12.17
CA LYS A 181 -1.03 14.09 11.59
C LYS A 181 -1.59 12.77 12.11
N MET A 182 -2.80 12.79 12.68
CA MET A 182 -3.40 11.63 13.32
C MET A 182 -4.88 11.49 12.92
N ASP A 183 -5.34 10.25 12.76
CA ASP A 183 -6.76 9.95 12.56
C ASP A 183 -7.63 10.54 13.68
N ALA A 184 -8.68 11.29 13.30
CA ALA A 184 -9.52 12.00 14.25
C ALA A 184 -10.34 11.06 15.13
N THR A 185 -10.78 9.93 14.62
CA THR A 185 -11.55 8.93 15.38
C THR A 185 -10.66 8.28 16.45
N GLN A 186 -9.43 7.91 16.08
CA GLN A 186 -8.46 7.33 17.02
C GLN A 186 -7.95 8.35 18.07
N ALA A 187 -7.99 9.63 17.74
CA ALA A 187 -7.65 10.71 18.67
C ALA A 187 -8.59 10.79 19.88
N GLU A 188 -9.81 10.25 19.77
CA GLU A 188 -10.77 10.22 20.87
C GLU A 188 -10.40 9.23 21.99
N HIS A 189 -9.52 8.27 21.72
CA HIS A 189 -9.05 7.33 22.74
C HIS A 189 -8.37 8.05 23.91
N PRO A 190 -8.66 7.69 25.20
CA PRO A 190 -8.11 8.38 26.37
C PRO A 190 -6.57 8.47 26.37
N GLY A 191 -5.89 7.42 25.93
CA GLY A 191 -4.43 7.39 25.81
C GLY A 191 -3.91 8.37 24.75
N ALA A 192 -4.62 8.50 23.62
CA ALA A 192 -4.29 9.45 22.57
C ALA A 192 -4.52 10.89 23.05
N LYS A 193 -5.68 11.19 23.65
CA LYS A 193 -5.99 12.53 24.21
C LYS A 193 -4.88 13.03 25.16
N ARG A 194 -4.33 12.13 25.97
CA ARG A 194 -3.22 12.48 26.87
C ARG A 194 -1.97 12.88 26.09
N ILE A 195 -1.58 12.11 25.07
CA ILE A 195 -0.40 12.40 24.24
C ILE A 195 -0.60 13.69 23.45
N LEU A 196 -1.76 13.87 22.83
CA LEU A 196 -2.09 15.07 22.07
C LEU A 196 -2.05 16.33 22.94
N ARG A 197 -2.50 16.25 24.20
CA ARG A 197 -2.36 17.35 25.16
C ARG A 197 -0.89 17.65 25.44
N MET A 198 -0.06 16.64 25.74
CA MET A 198 1.37 16.83 25.98
C MET A 198 2.06 17.49 24.78
N PHE A 199 1.72 17.11 23.57
CA PHE A 199 2.30 17.68 22.34
C PHE A 199 1.88 19.15 22.16
N ARG A 200 0.59 19.45 22.34
CA ARG A 200 0.08 20.83 22.25
C ARG A 200 0.69 21.75 23.31
N GLU A 201 0.82 21.26 24.56
CA GLU A 201 1.48 22.00 25.65
C GLU A 201 2.96 22.28 25.36
N ALA A 202 3.64 21.38 24.63
CA ALA A 202 5.03 21.57 24.18
C ALA A 202 5.16 22.41 22.90
N GLY A 203 4.05 22.80 22.26
CA GLY A 203 4.08 23.56 21.00
C GLY A 203 4.31 22.70 19.75
N ILE A 204 4.20 21.37 19.85
CA ILE A 204 4.28 20.46 18.68
C ILE A 204 2.98 20.59 17.87
N PRO A 205 3.06 20.92 16.56
CA PRO A 205 1.89 20.94 15.68
C PRO A 205 1.20 19.59 15.60
N VAL A 206 -0.12 19.59 15.80
CA VAL A 206 -0.97 18.41 15.72
C VAL A 206 -2.17 18.72 14.83
N THR A 207 -2.31 17.94 13.75
CA THR A 207 -3.46 17.99 12.85
C THR A 207 -4.27 16.70 12.98
N LEU A 208 -5.56 16.82 13.26
CA LEU A 208 -6.48 15.68 13.24
C LEU A 208 -7.09 15.57 11.85
N ILE A 209 -7.05 14.39 11.29
CA ILE A 209 -7.53 14.10 9.94
C ILE A 209 -8.89 13.43 10.02
N HIS A 210 -9.89 14.12 9.52
CA HIS A 210 -11.26 13.62 9.40
C HIS A 210 -11.45 13.00 8.03
N THR A 211 -11.97 11.78 7.99
CA THR A 211 -12.32 11.06 6.78
C THR A 211 -13.82 10.80 6.76
N HIS A 212 -14.44 10.84 5.57
CA HIS A 212 -15.87 10.63 5.40
C HIS A 212 -16.13 9.24 4.78
N GLY A 213 -17.07 8.51 5.37
CA GLY A 213 -17.47 7.17 4.96
C GLY A 213 -17.41 6.17 6.10
N ASP A 214 -18.26 5.15 6.07
CA ASP A 214 -18.49 4.22 7.19
C ASP A 214 -17.22 3.46 7.65
N TYR A 215 -16.23 3.32 6.77
CA TYR A 215 -14.97 2.60 7.04
C TYR A 215 -13.72 3.39 6.63
N ALA A 216 -13.87 4.67 6.30
CA ALA A 216 -12.74 5.51 5.93
C ALA A 216 -11.89 5.87 7.16
N ALA A 217 -10.57 5.85 7.01
CA ALA A 217 -9.64 6.23 8.07
C ALA A 217 -8.32 6.73 7.48
N MET A 218 -7.68 7.66 8.15
CA MET A 218 -6.27 7.98 7.88
C MET A 218 -5.41 6.86 8.49
N HIS A 219 -5.25 5.75 7.76
CA HIS A 219 -4.70 4.49 8.27
C HIS A 219 -3.17 4.37 8.16
N ASN A 220 -2.46 5.46 7.89
CA ASN A 220 -1.01 5.49 7.79
C ASN A 220 -0.32 5.29 9.16
N LYS A 221 0.85 4.66 9.12
CA LYS A 221 1.73 4.42 10.26
C LYS A 221 3.16 4.58 9.80
N PHE A 222 3.62 5.84 9.71
CA PHE A 222 4.99 6.11 9.33
C PHE A 222 5.57 7.34 10.03
N MET A 223 6.88 7.41 10.10
CA MET A 223 7.62 8.60 10.48
C MET A 223 8.74 8.85 9.47
N VAL A 224 8.94 10.12 9.11
CA VAL A 224 10.05 10.59 8.27
C VAL A 224 11.04 11.33 9.16
N PHE A 225 12.32 10.98 9.07
CA PHE A 225 13.39 11.50 9.91
C PHE A 225 14.42 12.25 9.06
N ASP A 226 14.66 13.52 9.36
CA ASP A 226 15.68 14.37 8.73
C ASP A 226 15.66 14.39 7.19
N MET A 227 14.54 14.03 6.55
CA MET A 227 14.43 13.82 5.10
C MET A 227 15.43 12.78 4.54
N ARG A 228 15.83 11.79 5.37
CA ARG A 228 16.83 10.76 5.06
C ARG A 228 16.44 9.36 5.42
N GLY A 229 15.44 9.22 6.29
CA GLY A 229 15.00 7.90 6.74
C GLY A 229 13.51 7.85 7.00
N VAL A 230 12.96 6.64 6.90
CA VAL A 230 11.54 6.37 7.13
C VAL A 230 11.39 5.11 7.97
N VAL A 231 10.47 5.12 8.92
CA VAL A 231 9.88 3.90 9.48
C VAL A 231 8.46 3.76 8.96
N THR A 232 8.08 2.57 8.55
CA THR A 232 6.72 2.23 8.12
C THR A 232 6.44 0.75 8.33
N GLY A 233 5.17 0.35 8.34
CA GLY A 233 4.75 -1.03 8.52
C GLY A 233 3.34 -1.16 9.07
N SER A 234 3.02 -2.31 9.66
CA SER A 234 1.74 -2.52 10.35
C SER A 234 1.71 -1.89 11.75
N TYR A 235 2.88 -1.60 12.33
CA TYR A 235 3.07 -1.20 13.73
C TYR A 235 2.39 0.15 14.03
N ASN A 236 1.26 0.10 14.75
CA ASN A 236 0.68 1.29 15.35
C ASN A 236 1.51 1.74 16.56
N PHE A 237 1.61 3.04 16.80
CA PHE A 237 2.37 3.57 17.95
C PHE A 237 1.58 3.43 19.25
N THR A 238 1.19 2.18 19.58
CA THR A 238 0.32 1.86 20.71
C THR A 238 0.93 0.79 21.63
N THR A 239 0.43 0.71 22.86
CA THR A 239 0.84 -0.35 23.78
C THR A 239 0.39 -1.71 23.27
N GLN A 240 -0.81 -1.80 22.67
CA GLN A 240 -1.31 -3.06 22.12
C GLN A 240 -0.44 -3.59 20.99
N ALA A 241 -0.03 -2.73 20.06
CA ALA A 241 0.89 -3.10 18.99
C ALA A 241 2.23 -3.60 19.54
N GLN A 242 2.74 -2.98 20.62
CA GLN A 242 4.04 -3.36 21.19
C GLN A 242 4.01 -4.67 21.99
N VAL A 243 2.88 -5.02 22.62
CA VAL A 243 2.87 -6.09 23.65
C VAL A 243 2.02 -7.29 23.25
N VAL A 244 1.02 -7.10 22.37
CA VAL A 244 -0.02 -8.10 22.11
C VAL A 244 -0.05 -8.55 20.66
N ASN A 245 0.09 -7.61 19.74
CA ASN A 245 -0.07 -7.91 18.31
C ASN A 245 1.20 -8.53 17.70
N TRP A 246 1.01 -9.24 16.59
CA TRP A 246 2.07 -9.55 15.65
C TRP A 246 2.22 -8.37 14.69
N GLU A 247 3.35 -7.70 14.73
CA GLU A 247 3.60 -6.48 13.98
C GLU A 247 4.91 -6.57 13.19
N ASN A 248 4.99 -5.77 12.13
CA ASN A 248 6.23 -5.53 11.39
C ASN A 248 6.49 -4.04 11.25
N LEU A 249 7.76 -3.70 11.10
CA LEU A 249 8.23 -2.36 10.83
C LEU A 249 9.50 -2.46 9.98
N ILE A 250 9.59 -1.61 8.96
CA ILE A 250 10.79 -1.45 8.14
C ILE A 250 11.39 -0.09 8.44
N TRP A 251 12.69 -0.04 8.70
CA TRP A 251 13.52 1.14 8.63
C TRP A 251 14.16 1.22 7.25
N ILE A 252 14.02 2.35 6.58
CA ILE A 252 14.60 2.61 5.25
C ILE A 252 15.43 3.87 5.34
N ARG A 253 16.70 3.82 4.93
CA ARG A 253 17.56 4.98 4.78
C ARG A 253 17.71 5.28 3.29
N SER A 254 17.03 6.33 2.83
CA SER A 254 16.99 6.81 1.46
C SER A 254 16.43 8.22 1.46
N ASP A 255 17.16 9.16 0.91
CA ASP A 255 16.70 10.55 0.79
C ASP A 255 15.49 10.62 -0.15
N THR A 256 15.49 9.86 -1.24
CA THR A 256 14.39 9.81 -2.23
C THR A 256 13.10 9.23 -1.63
N ILE A 257 13.21 8.11 -0.90
CA ILE A 257 12.03 7.52 -0.24
C ILE A 257 11.52 8.45 0.86
N ALA A 258 12.41 9.08 1.63
CA ALA A 258 12.01 10.05 2.64
C ALA A 258 11.26 11.25 2.06
N GLU A 259 11.68 11.73 0.88
CA GLU A 259 10.99 12.79 0.15
C GLU A 259 9.59 12.36 -0.30
N LEU A 260 9.44 11.17 -0.87
CA LEU A 260 8.13 10.62 -1.26
C LEU A 260 7.17 10.49 -0.05
N TYR A 261 7.66 9.99 1.07
CA TYR A 261 6.86 9.91 2.29
C TYR A 261 6.53 11.29 2.88
N LYS A 262 7.42 12.28 2.73
CA LYS A 262 7.13 13.66 3.12
C LYS A 262 6.06 14.29 2.23
N GLN A 263 6.13 14.08 0.92
CA GLN A 263 5.08 14.49 -0.01
C GLN A 263 3.74 13.84 0.33
N ALA A 264 3.73 12.53 0.62
CA ALA A 264 2.55 11.84 1.11
C ALA A 264 2.03 12.43 2.43
N PHE A 265 2.92 12.74 3.38
CA PHE A 265 2.55 13.42 4.62
C PHE A 265 1.88 14.77 4.34
N ASP A 266 2.44 15.57 3.43
CA ASP A 266 1.87 16.89 3.09
C ASP A 266 0.48 16.75 2.44
N ALA A 267 0.31 15.75 1.59
CA ALA A 267 -0.96 15.47 0.90
C ALA A 267 -2.07 14.92 1.82
N ILE A 268 -1.73 14.43 3.02
CA ILE A 268 -2.75 14.01 4.01
C ILE A 268 -3.49 15.26 4.51
N VAL A 269 -4.73 15.42 4.12
CA VAL A 269 -5.65 16.48 4.55
C VAL A 269 -6.98 15.86 4.96
N SER A 270 -7.78 16.58 5.74
CA SER A 270 -9.15 16.14 6.02
C SER A 270 -9.99 16.22 4.75
N ASP A 271 -10.88 15.26 4.58
CA ASP A 271 -11.93 15.36 3.55
C ASP A 271 -12.78 16.59 3.85
N GLU A 272 -13.12 17.35 2.81
CA GLU A 272 -14.07 18.44 2.98
C GLU A 272 -15.47 17.87 3.23
N PRO A 273 -16.28 18.50 4.10
CA PRO A 273 -17.62 18.02 4.45
C PRO A 273 -18.61 18.13 3.27
#